data_b89d219e374a5e47c060e5d085c59af2
#
_entry.id   b89d219e374a5e47c060e5d085c59af2
#
_cell.length_a   1.000
_cell.length_b   1.000
_cell.length_c   1.000
_cell.angle_alpha   90.00
_cell.angle_beta   90.00
_cell.angle_gamma   90.00
#
_symmetry.space_group_name_H-M   'P 1'
#
loop_
_entity.id
_entity.type
_entity.pdbx_description
1 polymer ?
#
loop_
_entity_poly.entity_id
_entity_poly.type
_entity_poly.pdbx_seq_one_letter_code
_entity_poly.pdbx_strand_id
1 'polypeptide(L)'
;PILIKQIKTMTEEQKTFADQKRKTVETAEFTEDGRYKRKVRSFVLRTGRLSDFQKNMMNDHWADLGLDYQNAPFDFAAIYGNSNPVILEIGFGMGKSLVDMAEANPDKNYLGIEVHTPGVGACIAYAVEKGVKNLRVICHDATEILRDCVKDGELGGLQLFFPDPWHKAKH
;
A
#
# COMPACT_ATOMS: atom_id res chain seq x y z
N PRO A 1 18.56 -31.67 -4.27
CA PRO A 1 17.22 -32.05 -3.79
C PRO A 1 16.78 -31.22 -2.58
N ILE A 2 17.70 -30.81 -1.69
CA ILE A 2 17.38 -30.03 -0.48
C ILE A 2 16.97 -28.59 -0.83
N LEU A 3 17.62 -27.97 -1.81
CA LEU A 3 17.34 -26.61 -2.25
C LEU A 3 15.93 -26.44 -2.84
N ILE A 4 15.47 -27.45 -3.60
CA ILE A 4 14.14 -27.46 -4.23
C ILE A 4 13.02 -27.65 -3.18
N LYS A 5 13.31 -28.39 -2.09
CA LYS A 5 12.36 -28.54 -0.97
C LYS A 5 12.23 -27.25 -0.14
N GLN A 6 13.32 -26.51 0.06
CA GLN A 6 13.27 -25.22 0.75
C GLN A 6 12.49 -24.16 -0.04
N ILE A 7 12.63 -24.14 -1.37
CA ILE A 7 11.85 -23.22 -2.23
C ILE A 7 10.35 -23.53 -2.20
N LYS A 8 9.97 -24.82 -2.09
CA LYS A 8 8.55 -25.22 -2.00
C LYS A 8 7.92 -24.94 -0.63
N THR A 9 8.69 -24.98 0.45
CA THR A 9 8.17 -24.74 1.81
C THR A 9 8.01 -23.25 2.10
N MET A 10 8.85 -22.38 1.53
CA MET A 10 8.71 -20.92 1.62
C MET A 10 7.46 -20.40 0.91
N THR A 11 6.97 -21.07 -0.14
CA THR A 11 5.85 -20.60 -0.96
C THR A 11 4.48 -20.67 -0.26
N GLU A 12 4.26 -21.44 0.77
CA GLU A 12 2.95 -21.51 1.46
C GLU A 12 2.78 -20.44 2.54
N GLU A 13 3.80 -20.14 3.32
CA GLU A 13 3.78 -19.00 4.25
C GLU A 13 3.72 -17.66 3.50
N GLN A 14 4.39 -17.54 2.36
CA GLN A 14 4.40 -16.36 1.51
C GLN A 14 3.03 -16.06 0.86
N LYS A 15 2.27 -17.09 0.49
CA LYS A 15 0.89 -16.91 0.01
C LYS A 15 -0.01 -16.27 1.07
N THR A 16 0.22 -16.58 2.35
CA THR A 16 -0.61 -16.13 3.46
C THR A 16 -0.51 -14.63 3.72
N PHE A 17 0.67 -14.02 3.58
CA PHE A 17 0.86 -12.59 3.87
C PHE A 17 0.17 -11.67 2.84
N ALA A 18 0.42 -11.89 1.56
CA ALA A 18 -0.21 -11.10 0.49
C ALA A 18 -1.73 -11.29 0.45
N ASP A 19 -2.23 -12.50 0.76
CA ASP A 19 -3.66 -12.79 0.89
C ASP A 19 -4.26 -12.13 2.14
N GLN A 20 -3.51 -12.02 3.24
CA GLN A 20 -3.92 -11.25 4.43
C GLN A 20 -4.05 -9.76 4.11
N LYS A 21 -3.10 -9.17 3.37
CA LYS A 21 -3.18 -7.77 2.94
C LYS A 21 -4.38 -7.52 2.03
N ARG A 22 -4.67 -8.45 1.14
CA ARG A 22 -5.88 -8.40 0.31
C ARG A 22 -7.15 -8.44 1.17
N LYS A 23 -7.21 -9.31 2.17
CA LYS A 23 -8.36 -9.45 3.08
C LYS A 23 -8.62 -8.18 3.89
N THR A 24 -7.58 -7.45 4.33
CA THR A 24 -7.79 -6.18 5.07
C THR A 24 -8.51 -5.12 4.25
N VAL A 25 -8.37 -5.16 2.91
CA VAL A 25 -9.09 -4.27 1.99
C VAL A 25 -10.49 -4.79 1.67
N GLU A 26 -10.71 -6.11 1.71
CA GLU A 26 -11.95 -6.79 1.28
C GLU A 26 -12.91 -7.12 2.43
N THR A 27 -12.55 -6.93 3.70
CA THR A 27 -13.34 -7.38 4.86
C THR A 27 -14.75 -6.78 4.86
N ALA A 28 -15.75 -7.66 4.85
CA ALA A 28 -17.15 -7.30 5.03
C ALA A 28 -17.40 -6.95 6.51
N GLU A 29 -18.01 -5.80 6.78
CA GLU A 29 -18.47 -5.43 8.09
C GLU A 29 -19.97 -5.71 8.22
N PHE A 30 -20.39 -6.18 9.39
CA PHE A 30 -21.79 -6.39 9.73
C PHE A 30 -22.16 -5.47 10.89
N THR A 31 -23.43 -5.03 10.93
CA THR A 31 -24.01 -4.31 12.06
C THR A 31 -24.24 -5.28 13.22
N GLU A 32 -24.45 -4.78 14.46
CA GLU A 32 -24.71 -5.60 15.64
C GLU A 32 -25.94 -6.52 15.47
N ASP A 33 -26.89 -6.12 14.61
CA ASP A 33 -28.08 -6.90 14.24
C ASP A 33 -27.85 -7.86 13.05
N GLY A 34 -26.58 -8.06 12.65
CA GLY A 34 -26.19 -9.04 11.62
C GLY A 34 -26.46 -8.61 10.17
N ARG A 35 -26.85 -7.35 9.91
CA ARG A 35 -27.03 -6.84 8.55
C ARG A 35 -25.70 -6.44 7.95
N TYR A 36 -25.54 -6.72 6.65
CA TYR A 36 -24.38 -6.29 5.89
C TYR A 36 -24.24 -4.75 5.89
N LYS A 37 -23.19 -4.26 6.50
CA LYS A 37 -22.86 -2.83 6.52
C LYS A 37 -22.21 -2.48 5.19
N ARG A 38 -22.96 -1.87 4.30
CA ARG A 38 -22.44 -1.41 3.01
C ARG A 38 -21.50 -0.23 3.25
N LYS A 39 -20.21 -0.54 3.37
CA LYS A 39 -19.18 0.50 3.44
C LYS A 39 -19.18 1.27 2.12
N VAL A 40 -19.33 2.58 2.16
CA VAL A 40 -19.08 3.43 1.00
C VAL A 40 -17.57 3.42 0.80
N ARG A 41 -17.11 2.62 -0.16
CA ARG A 41 -15.69 2.56 -0.52
C ARG A 41 -15.36 3.68 -1.48
N SER A 42 -14.22 4.33 -1.28
CA SER A 42 -13.70 5.36 -2.19
C SER A 42 -13.09 4.80 -3.48
N PHE A 43 -13.13 3.47 -3.66
CA PHE A 43 -12.46 2.77 -4.77
C PHE A 43 -13.27 1.56 -5.25
N VAL A 44 -13.00 1.14 -6.49
CA VAL A 44 -13.46 -0.14 -7.06
C VAL A 44 -12.32 -1.16 -6.95
N LEU A 45 -12.55 -2.26 -6.23
CA LEU A 45 -11.60 -3.37 -6.18
C LEU A 45 -11.45 -3.99 -7.57
N ARG A 46 -10.29 -3.79 -8.18
CA ARG A 46 -9.89 -4.54 -9.38
C ARG A 46 -9.19 -5.82 -8.91
N THR A 47 -9.79 -6.96 -9.18
CA THR A 47 -9.22 -8.26 -8.88
C THR A 47 -8.05 -8.55 -9.83
N GLY A 48 -6.84 -8.21 -9.43
CA GLY A 48 -5.60 -8.61 -10.10
C GLY A 48 -5.01 -9.84 -9.43
N ARG A 49 -4.47 -10.78 -10.22
CA ARG A 49 -3.73 -11.91 -9.68
C ARG A 49 -2.29 -11.46 -9.38
N LEU A 50 -1.86 -11.58 -8.13
CA LEU A 50 -0.47 -11.41 -7.76
C LEU A 50 0.39 -12.49 -8.42
N SER A 51 1.47 -12.10 -9.08
CA SER A 51 2.52 -13.04 -9.46
C SER A 51 3.30 -13.51 -8.23
N ASP A 52 3.95 -14.65 -8.32
CA ASP A 52 4.79 -15.16 -7.22
C ASP A 52 5.96 -14.20 -6.94
N PHE A 53 6.50 -13.55 -7.97
CA PHE A 53 7.50 -12.51 -7.82
C PHE A 53 6.99 -11.33 -6.97
N GLN A 54 5.80 -10.79 -7.27
CA GLN A 54 5.20 -9.69 -6.49
C GLN A 54 4.93 -10.08 -5.04
N LYS A 55 4.48 -11.33 -4.80
CA LYS A 55 4.29 -11.85 -3.44
C LYS A 55 5.61 -11.91 -2.67
N ASN A 56 6.66 -12.44 -3.31
CA ASN A 56 7.97 -12.52 -2.69
C ASN A 56 8.51 -11.12 -2.35
N MET A 57 8.40 -10.16 -3.27
CA MET A 57 8.83 -8.78 -3.01
C MET A 57 8.08 -8.15 -1.83
N MET A 58 6.76 -8.36 -1.72
CA MET A 58 6.00 -7.89 -0.57
C MET A 58 6.44 -8.56 0.74
N ASN A 59 6.62 -9.88 0.74
CA ASN A 59 7.00 -10.61 1.94
C ASN A 59 8.40 -10.22 2.45
N ASP A 60 9.37 -10.15 1.52
CA ASP A 60 10.77 -9.96 1.86
C ASP A 60 11.09 -8.51 2.26
N HIS A 61 10.31 -7.53 1.75
CA HIS A 61 10.61 -6.10 1.90
C HIS A 61 9.52 -5.29 2.60
N TRP A 62 8.44 -5.94 3.09
CA TRP A 62 7.38 -5.20 3.79
C TRP A 62 7.88 -4.53 5.07
N ALA A 63 8.78 -5.17 5.80
CA ALA A 63 9.34 -4.62 7.02
C ALA A 63 10.08 -3.27 6.79
N ASP A 64 10.68 -3.12 5.61
CA ASP A 64 11.47 -1.93 5.26
C ASP A 64 10.67 -0.86 4.52
N LEU A 65 9.75 -1.27 3.64
CA LEU A 65 9.03 -0.39 2.71
C LEU A 65 7.53 -0.32 2.98
N GLY A 66 6.95 -1.28 3.69
CA GLY A 66 5.53 -1.33 3.99
C GLY A 66 5.17 -0.60 5.27
N LEU A 67 3.94 -0.07 5.32
CA LEU A 67 3.28 0.37 6.54
C LEU A 67 1.90 -0.25 6.61
N ASP A 68 1.53 -0.68 7.82
CA ASP A 68 0.21 -1.20 8.09
C ASP A 68 -0.70 -0.11 8.67
N TYR A 69 -2.01 -0.22 8.37
CA TYR A 69 -3.00 0.59 9.04
C TYR A 69 -2.90 0.39 10.56
N GLN A 70 -2.98 1.50 11.27
CA GLN A 70 -3.10 1.52 12.73
C GLN A 70 -4.17 2.55 13.12
N ASN A 71 -4.88 2.30 14.20
CA ASN A 71 -5.88 3.25 14.70
C ASN A 71 -5.20 4.34 15.57
N ALA A 72 -4.15 4.97 15.01
CA ALA A 72 -3.37 6.02 15.64
C ALA A 72 -2.53 6.74 14.58
N PRO A 73 -2.17 8.02 14.78
CA PRO A 73 -1.29 8.75 13.88
C PRO A 73 0.07 8.08 13.70
N PHE A 74 0.62 8.15 12.48
CA PHE A 74 1.99 7.76 12.20
C PHE A 74 2.97 8.77 12.81
N ASP A 75 4.11 8.26 13.27
CA ASP A 75 5.28 9.09 13.56
C ASP A 75 6.22 9.03 12.34
N PHE A 76 6.03 9.95 11.41
CA PHE A 76 6.82 9.96 10.17
C PHE A 76 8.31 10.19 10.42
N ALA A 77 8.68 10.96 11.44
CA ALA A 77 10.08 11.16 11.77
C ALA A 77 10.75 9.84 12.20
N ALA A 78 10.06 9.03 13.00
CA ALA A 78 10.53 7.70 13.38
C ALA A 78 10.54 6.72 12.19
N ILE A 79 9.48 6.75 11.35
CA ILE A 79 9.33 5.85 10.20
C ILE A 79 10.44 6.06 9.16
N TYR A 80 10.79 7.31 8.86
CA TYR A 80 11.80 7.65 7.85
C TYR A 80 13.19 7.92 8.45
N GLY A 81 13.29 8.10 9.75
CA GLY A 81 14.53 8.45 10.43
C GLY A 81 15.02 9.89 10.16
N ASN A 82 14.14 10.76 9.68
CA ASN A 82 14.42 12.16 9.39
C ASN A 82 13.12 13.00 9.45
N SER A 83 13.25 14.32 9.34
CA SER A 83 12.12 15.28 9.37
C SER A 83 11.83 15.91 8.01
N ASN A 84 12.20 15.25 6.92
CA ASN A 84 11.90 15.74 5.57
C ASN A 84 10.38 15.76 5.32
N PRO A 85 9.89 16.68 4.47
CA PRO A 85 8.47 16.75 4.14
C PRO A 85 7.98 15.45 3.51
N VAL A 86 6.80 14.99 3.92
CA VAL A 86 6.16 13.77 3.41
C VAL A 86 5.21 14.13 2.27
N ILE A 87 5.47 13.60 1.09
CA ILE A 87 4.61 13.71 -0.10
C ILE A 87 3.78 12.45 -0.20
N LEU A 88 2.46 12.60 -0.13
CA LEU A 88 1.52 11.49 -0.27
C LEU A 88 1.05 11.35 -1.73
N GLU A 89 1.09 10.13 -2.26
CA GLU A 89 0.40 9.77 -3.50
C GLU A 89 -0.68 8.72 -3.22
N ILE A 90 -1.91 8.99 -3.69
CA ILE A 90 -3.04 8.08 -3.57
C ILE A 90 -3.32 7.45 -4.93
N GLY A 91 -3.42 6.11 -4.96
CA GLY A 91 -3.70 5.37 -6.19
C GLY A 91 -2.51 5.32 -7.14
N PHE A 92 -1.32 5.00 -6.63
CA PHE A 92 -0.08 5.01 -7.42
C PHE A 92 0.01 3.90 -8.49
N GLY A 93 -0.97 3.00 -8.56
CA GLY A 93 -1.00 1.91 -9.55
C GLY A 93 0.17 0.96 -9.39
N MET A 94 1.03 0.85 -10.41
CA MET A 94 2.25 0.01 -10.37
C MET A 94 3.44 0.71 -9.70
N GLY A 95 3.32 1.99 -9.35
CA GLY A 95 4.25 2.73 -8.52
C GLY A 95 5.54 3.19 -9.20
N LYS A 96 5.69 3.00 -10.52
CA LYS A 96 6.93 3.40 -11.21
C LYS A 96 7.21 4.90 -11.07
N SER A 97 6.20 5.74 -11.31
CA SER A 97 6.33 7.20 -11.20
C SER A 97 6.65 7.63 -9.76
N LEU A 98 6.00 7.02 -8.78
CA LEU A 98 6.25 7.28 -7.36
C LEU A 98 7.69 6.96 -6.96
N VAL A 99 8.21 5.81 -7.42
CA VAL A 99 9.60 5.40 -7.16
C VAL A 99 10.59 6.34 -7.86
N ASP A 100 10.33 6.71 -9.12
CA ASP A 100 11.17 7.66 -9.87
C ASP A 100 11.23 9.03 -9.17
N MET A 101 10.11 9.52 -8.63
CA MET A 101 10.06 10.76 -7.86
C MET A 101 10.83 10.65 -6.53
N ALA A 102 10.71 9.54 -5.83
CA ALA A 102 11.42 9.32 -4.58
C ALA A 102 12.95 9.26 -4.82
N GLU A 103 13.38 8.58 -5.88
CA GLU A 103 14.79 8.52 -6.30
C GLU A 103 15.34 9.91 -6.63
N ALA A 104 14.57 10.72 -7.37
CA ALA A 104 14.97 12.04 -7.82
C ALA A 104 14.98 13.11 -6.72
N ASN A 105 14.30 12.89 -5.59
CA ASN A 105 14.13 13.87 -4.51
C ASN A 105 14.49 13.25 -3.14
N PRO A 106 15.77 13.02 -2.86
CA PRO A 106 16.21 12.41 -1.60
C PRO A 106 16.00 13.32 -0.37
N ASP A 107 15.71 14.60 -0.58
CA ASP A 107 15.35 15.60 0.44
C ASP A 107 13.88 15.56 0.87
N LYS A 108 13.09 14.65 0.29
CA LYS A 108 11.68 14.43 0.61
C LYS A 108 11.43 12.97 0.97
N ASN A 109 10.39 12.73 1.75
CA ASN A 109 9.85 11.41 2.00
C ASN A 109 8.59 11.20 1.16
N TYR A 110 8.37 9.98 0.70
CA TYR A 110 7.21 9.62 -0.10
C TYR A 110 6.39 8.55 0.59
N LEU A 111 5.07 8.74 0.59
CA LEU A 111 4.09 7.79 1.09
C LEU A 111 3.11 7.46 -0.02
N GLY A 112 3.02 6.20 -0.41
CA GLY A 112 2.06 5.73 -1.41
C GLY A 112 0.94 4.93 -0.76
N ILE A 113 -0.31 5.18 -1.15
CA ILE A 113 -1.47 4.38 -0.75
C ILE A 113 -2.10 3.76 -2.00
N GLU A 114 -2.26 2.45 -2.00
CA GLU A 114 -2.88 1.70 -3.08
C GLU A 114 -3.68 0.53 -2.51
N VAL A 115 -4.81 0.20 -3.13
CA VAL A 115 -5.65 -0.95 -2.76
C VAL A 115 -5.40 -2.17 -3.65
N HIS A 116 -4.81 -1.95 -4.82
CA HIS A 116 -4.49 -3.00 -5.80
C HIS A 116 -3.17 -3.68 -5.44
N THR A 117 -3.25 -4.83 -4.80
CA THR A 117 -2.08 -5.58 -4.28
C THR A 117 -0.97 -5.85 -5.32
N PRO A 118 -1.28 -6.22 -6.59
CA PRO A 118 -0.24 -6.33 -7.62
C PRO A 118 0.55 -5.04 -7.86
N GLY A 119 -0.12 -3.89 -7.77
CA GLY A 119 0.54 -2.58 -7.85
C GLY A 119 1.50 -2.33 -6.70
N VAL A 120 1.07 -2.66 -5.47
CA VAL A 120 1.93 -2.56 -4.28
C VAL A 120 3.18 -3.44 -4.43
N GLY A 121 3.02 -4.70 -4.85
CA GLY A 121 4.13 -5.61 -5.08
C GLY A 121 5.10 -5.12 -6.17
N ALA A 122 4.58 -4.53 -7.26
CA ALA A 122 5.39 -3.94 -8.31
C ALA A 122 6.16 -2.70 -7.83
N CYS A 123 5.50 -1.82 -7.07
CA CYS A 123 6.12 -0.63 -6.48
C CYS A 123 7.29 -1.00 -5.56
N ILE A 124 7.11 -1.99 -4.69
CA ILE A 124 8.18 -2.50 -3.83
C ILE A 124 9.34 -3.03 -4.66
N ALA A 125 9.06 -3.81 -5.72
CA ALA A 125 10.10 -4.32 -6.61
C ALA A 125 10.93 -3.21 -7.25
N TYR A 126 10.28 -2.17 -7.78
CA TYR A 126 10.98 -1.01 -8.34
C TYR A 126 11.80 -0.25 -7.30
N ALA A 127 11.26 -0.06 -6.09
CA ALA A 127 11.97 0.62 -5.00
C ALA A 127 13.23 -0.15 -4.58
N VAL A 128 13.15 -1.47 -4.51
CA VAL A 128 14.29 -2.35 -4.20
C VAL A 128 15.33 -2.30 -5.31
N GLU A 129 14.91 -2.44 -6.58
CA GLU A 129 15.80 -2.37 -7.74
C GLU A 129 16.60 -1.07 -7.78
N LYS A 130 15.96 0.06 -7.46
CA LYS A 130 16.60 1.39 -7.44
C LYS A 130 17.28 1.75 -6.12
N GLY A 131 17.16 0.93 -5.09
CA GLY A 131 17.72 1.19 -3.78
C GLY A 131 17.08 2.38 -3.06
N VAL A 132 15.83 2.72 -3.39
CA VAL A 132 15.08 3.83 -2.80
C VAL A 132 14.71 3.51 -1.35
N LYS A 133 15.01 4.44 -0.42
CA LYS A 133 14.76 4.27 1.03
C LYS A 133 13.81 5.29 1.62
N ASN A 134 13.57 6.40 0.94
CA ASN A 134 12.67 7.49 1.34
C ASN A 134 11.23 7.27 0.86
N LEU A 135 10.82 6.02 0.66
CA LEU A 135 9.48 5.60 0.25
C LEU A 135 8.89 4.63 1.28
N ARG A 136 7.59 4.80 1.56
CA ARG A 136 6.77 3.79 2.24
C ARG A 136 5.49 3.59 1.45
N VAL A 137 4.96 2.37 1.46
CA VAL A 137 3.72 2.00 0.77
C VAL A 137 2.72 1.39 1.75
N ILE A 138 1.44 1.69 1.54
CA ILE A 138 0.33 1.18 2.33
C ILE A 138 -0.65 0.50 1.37
N CYS A 139 -1.08 -0.71 1.73
CA CYS A 139 -2.14 -1.44 1.02
C CYS A 139 -3.44 -1.34 1.82
N HIS A 140 -4.15 -0.20 1.71
CA HIS A 140 -5.35 0.06 2.48
C HIS A 140 -6.23 1.15 1.83
N ASP A 141 -7.47 1.34 2.34
CA ASP A 141 -8.33 2.46 1.94
C ASP A 141 -7.72 3.80 2.37
N ALA A 142 -7.48 4.69 1.42
CA ALA A 142 -6.88 6.00 1.68
C ALA A 142 -7.72 6.86 2.63
N THR A 143 -9.04 6.74 2.62
CA THR A 143 -9.92 7.51 3.52
C THR A 143 -9.72 7.12 4.98
N GLU A 144 -9.50 5.84 5.25
CA GLU A 144 -9.20 5.36 6.60
C GLU A 144 -7.80 5.78 7.06
N ILE A 145 -6.81 5.69 6.18
CA ILE A 145 -5.44 6.15 6.48
C ILE A 145 -5.41 7.64 6.78
N LEU A 146 -6.05 8.46 5.94
CA LEU A 146 -6.07 9.91 6.15
C LEU A 146 -6.81 10.31 7.44
N ARG A 147 -7.90 9.64 7.76
CA ARG A 147 -8.69 9.92 8.97
C ARG A 147 -7.98 9.54 10.25
N ASP A 148 -7.33 8.36 10.26
CA ASP A 148 -6.89 7.71 11.50
C ASP A 148 -5.37 7.80 11.71
N CYS A 149 -4.59 7.86 10.61
CA CYS A 149 -3.14 7.70 10.67
C CYS A 149 -2.35 8.96 10.30
N VAL A 150 -2.99 10.00 9.78
CA VAL A 150 -2.35 11.25 9.36
C VAL A 150 -2.96 12.42 10.12
N LYS A 151 -2.10 13.25 10.75
CA LYS A 151 -2.56 14.47 11.44
C LYS A 151 -2.79 15.61 10.45
N ASP A 152 -3.68 16.51 10.80
CA ASP A 152 -3.92 17.72 10.02
C ASP A 152 -2.62 18.55 9.86
N GLY A 153 -2.33 18.95 8.63
CA GLY A 153 -1.17 19.78 8.31
C GLY A 153 0.18 19.05 8.33
N GLU A 154 0.22 17.71 8.52
CA GLU A 154 1.45 16.94 8.64
C GLU A 154 2.10 16.63 7.28
N LEU A 155 1.32 16.60 6.20
CA LEU A 155 1.82 16.32 4.86
C LEU A 155 2.43 17.55 4.21
N GLY A 156 3.60 17.37 3.59
CA GLY A 156 4.25 18.40 2.77
C GLY A 156 3.62 18.57 1.38
N GLY A 157 2.86 17.58 0.91
CA GLY A 157 2.16 17.61 -0.36
C GLY A 157 1.28 16.40 -0.58
N LEU A 158 0.32 16.53 -1.50
CA LEU A 158 -0.59 15.48 -1.93
C LEU A 158 -0.59 15.39 -3.45
N GLN A 159 -0.46 14.19 -3.97
CA GLN A 159 -0.54 13.86 -5.39
C GLN A 159 -1.68 12.88 -5.62
N LEU A 160 -2.55 13.21 -6.56
CA LEU A 160 -3.66 12.37 -6.97
C LEU A 160 -3.68 12.35 -8.50
N PHE A 161 -3.08 11.30 -9.07
CA PHE A 161 -3.04 11.13 -10.52
C PHE A 161 -4.13 10.16 -10.95
N PHE A 162 -4.87 10.51 -12.01
CA PHE A 162 -5.89 9.66 -12.63
C PHE A 162 -6.88 9.03 -11.64
N PRO A 163 -7.58 9.83 -10.80
CA PRO A 163 -8.58 9.29 -9.91
C PRO A 163 -9.65 8.54 -10.71
N ASP A 164 -10.13 7.41 -10.17
CA ASP A 164 -11.21 6.66 -10.80
C ASP A 164 -12.43 7.58 -10.99
N PRO A 165 -13.03 7.64 -12.19
CA PRO A 165 -14.20 8.47 -12.43
C PRO A 165 -15.36 7.93 -11.59
N TRP A 166 -16.08 8.84 -10.92
CA TRP A 166 -17.33 8.50 -10.24
C TRP A 166 -18.29 7.88 -11.25
N HIS A 167 -18.84 6.72 -10.92
CA HIS A 167 -19.89 6.14 -11.73
C HIS A 167 -21.06 7.12 -11.80
N LYS A 168 -21.33 7.66 -12.99
CA LYS A 168 -22.55 8.42 -13.22
C LYS A 168 -23.72 7.51 -12.85
N ALA A 169 -24.55 7.94 -11.91
CA ALA A 169 -25.82 7.28 -11.66
C ALA A 169 -26.54 7.21 -13.00
N LYS A 170 -26.92 6.00 -13.40
CA LYS A 170 -27.79 5.85 -14.57
C LYS A 170 -29.09 6.55 -14.24
N HIS A 171 -29.41 7.57 -15.01
CA HIS A 171 -30.71 8.22 -15.01
C HIS A 171 -31.78 7.24 -15.52
#